data_298339022c655b1bbf3dbda56aa7a46a
#
_entry.id   298339022c655b1bbf3dbda56aa7a46a
#
_cell.length_a   1.000
_cell.length_b   1.000
_cell.length_c   1.000
_cell.angle_alpha   90.00
_cell.angle_beta   90.00
_cell.angle_gamma   90.00
#
_symmetry.space_group_name_H-M   'P 1'
#
loop_
_entity.id
_entity.type
_entity.pdbx_description
1 polymer ?
#
loop_
_entity_poly.entity_id
_entity_poly.type
_entity_poly.pdbx_seq_one_letter_code
_entity_poly.pdbx_strand_id
1 'polypeptide(L)'
;MGLPLDQVEELRLYQQTLLQDGLKDMLDHNKFLDCVLKVKGKEFPCHRLVLAACSPYFRAMFLSDMEESKKREVSLEDVDPDVMGKILHYIYTSELEITEQNVQDIFSVANMFQIPSIFTVCVSFLQKRLCLSNCLAIFRLGLMLDCARLAVAARDFICDRFVLVSRDEEFYQLSPDELIAIISSDSLNIEKEETVFEVVMKWVGTKDHESRQKALPVIFESIRFRLMANDYIKDHVEKHAMVKSSPELLKKLQMVKDAQKGKITMVKKKKVKKSGEKQEKDNVVNGAVDEEEDTEEDALPGILNDTMRFGMFLQDLIFMVSDSGAVAYDPTANECYFASVSTQIPKNHISLVTKENQIFIVGGLYYNEDSNEDPMSSYFLQYDHLDADWLGMPPLPSPRCLFGLGEAENSIFVIGGKELKEGEKTLDSVLCYDRLSFKWGEADPLPYAVYGHAVVSHKDLVYVIGGKGSDKKCLKNMCVYNPSKFEWKELAPMKIARSLFGATVHKDKIYVAAGVTDSGLTNSVEVYDVATNKWDTFMEFPQERSSVSLVSLAGVLYLLGGFATVETESGELVPTELNDVWRYDEEQKKWEGVLREIQYASGATFLPVRLNVLRLTKM
;
A
#
# COMPACT_ATOMS: atom_id res chain seq x y z
N MET A 1 -36.14 1.39 -43.52
CA MET A 1 -35.86 1.63 -42.09
C MET A 1 -35.16 0.40 -41.56
N GLY A 2 -33.94 0.53 -41.04
CA GLY A 2 -33.24 -0.56 -40.38
C GLY A 2 -33.84 -0.82 -38.98
N LEU A 3 -33.68 -2.05 -38.49
CA LEU A 3 -34.06 -2.37 -37.10
C LEU A 3 -33.27 -1.50 -36.11
N PRO A 4 -33.83 -1.15 -34.93
CA PRO A 4 -33.09 -0.52 -33.85
C PRO A 4 -31.86 -1.37 -33.44
N LEU A 5 -30.79 -0.72 -32.98
CA LEU A 5 -29.49 -1.37 -32.68
C LEU A 5 -29.62 -2.48 -31.62
N ASP A 6 -30.45 -2.29 -30.61
CA ASP A 6 -30.79 -3.26 -29.57
C ASP A 6 -31.42 -4.53 -30.14
N GLN A 7 -32.38 -4.40 -31.07
CA GLN A 7 -33.00 -5.53 -31.73
C GLN A 7 -32.03 -6.28 -32.68
N VAL A 8 -31.10 -5.58 -33.29
CA VAL A 8 -30.04 -6.21 -34.11
C VAL A 8 -29.11 -7.04 -33.24
N GLU A 9 -28.75 -6.55 -32.06
CA GLU A 9 -27.91 -7.31 -31.11
C GLU A 9 -28.64 -8.53 -30.56
N GLU A 10 -29.91 -8.40 -30.18
CA GLU A 10 -30.74 -9.54 -29.75
C GLU A 10 -30.84 -10.63 -30.80
N LEU A 11 -31.13 -10.27 -32.06
CA LEU A 11 -31.18 -11.22 -33.15
C LEU A 11 -29.83 -11.90 -33.42
N ARG A 12 -28.74 -11.15 -33.31
CA ARG A 12 -27.39 -11.66 -33.46
C ARG A 12 -27.07 -12.68 -32.36
N LEU A 13 -27.39 -12.36 -31.11
CA LEU A 13 -27.19 -13.25 -29.96
C LEU A 13 -28.03 -14.53 -30.11
N TYR A 14 -29.31 -14.38 -30.50
CA TYR A 14 -30.19 -15.52 -30.75
C TYR A 14 -29.63 -16.46 -31.85
N GLN A 15 -29.15 -15.90 -32.96
CA GLN A 15 -28.57 -16.67 -34.05
C GLN A 15 -27.25 -17.36 -33.63
N GLN A 16 -26.44 -16.69 -32.81
CA GLN A 16 -25.21 -17.28 -32.27
C GLN A 16 -25.52 -18.47 -31.35
N THR A 17 -26.49 -18.31 -30.44
CA THR A 17 -26.91 -19.37 -29.53
C THR A 17 -27.46 -20.57 -30.31
N LEU A 18 -28.36 -20.35 -31.30
CA LEU A 18 -28.92 -21.40 -32.13
C LEU A 18 -27.84 -22.20 -32.88
N LEU A 19 -26.84 -21.49 -33.44
CA LEU A 19 -25.72 -22.13 -34.13
C LEU A 19 -24.88 -22.96 -33.18
N GLN A 20 -24.59 -22.44 -32.01
CA GLN A 20 -23.78 -23.11 -30.99
C GLN A 20 -24.48 -24.36 -30.43
N ASP A 21 -25.76 -24.26 -30.10
CA ASP A 21 -26.56 -25.38 -29.64
C ASP A 21 -26.64 -26.48 -30.70
N GLY A 22 -26.82 -26.10 -31.99
CA GLY A 22 -26.82 -27.04 -33.10
C GLY A 22 -25.50 -27.77 -33.30
N LEU A 23 -24.35 -27.06 -33.17
CA LEU A 23 -23.02 -27.68 -33.26
C LEU A 23 -22.76 -28.62 -32.07
N LYS A 24 -23.21 -28.25 -30.88
CA LYS A 24 -23.10 -29.09 -29.69
C LYS A 24 -23.93 -30.36 -29.82
N ASP A 25 -25.18 -30.25 -30.31
CA ASP A 25 -26.05 -31.39 -30.56
C ASP A 25 -25.43 -32.38 -31.58
N MET A 26 -24.82 -31.85 -32.66
CA MET A 26 -24.12 -32.67 -33.65
C MET A 26 -22.91 -33.40 -33.05
N LEU A 27 -22.17 -32.77 -32.16
CA LEU A 27 -21.06 -33.39 -31.45
C LEU A 27 -21.55 -34.54 -30.55
N ASP A 28 -22.58 -34.28 -29.73
CA ASP A 28 -23.10 -35.23 -28.76
C ASP A 28 -23.72 -36.48 -29.42
N HIS A 29 -24.30 -36.30 -30.61
CA HIS A 29 -24.87 -37.40 -31.40
C HIS A 29 -23.91 -37.99 -32.44
N ASN A 30 -22.63 -37.62 -32.39
CA ASN A 30 -21.60 -38.11 -33.34
C ASN A 30 -21.95 -37.88 -34.81
N LYS A 31 -22.55 -36.75 -35.18
CA LYS A 31 -22.92 -36.40 -36.55
C LYS A 31 -21.86 -35.51 -37.19
N PHE A 32 -21.59 -35.74 -38.46
CA PHE A 32 -20.68 -34.97 -39.31
C PHE A 32 -19.24 -34.88 -38.81
N LEU A 33 -18.81 -35.78 -37.91
CA LEU A 33 -17.45 -35.83 -37.39
C LEU A 33 -16.46 -36.21 -38.49
N ASP A 34 -15.48 -35.32 -38.73
CA ASP A 34 -14.47 -35.49 -39.77
C ASP A 34 -13.02 -35.42 -39.22
N CYS A 35 -12.87 -35.30 -37.90
CA CYS A 35 -11.60 -35.26 -37.20
C CYS A 35 -11.63 -36.00 -35.87
N VAL A 36 -10.49 -36.62 -35.50
CA VAL A 36 -10.25 -37.18 -34.15
C VAL A 36 -8.92 -36.67 -33.65
N LEU A 37 -8.95 -35.93 -32.54
CA LEU A 37 -7.72 -35.51 -31.84
C LEU A 37 -7.29 -36.61 -30.88
N LYS A 38 -6.06 -37.10 -31.02
CA LYS A 38 -5.45 -38.10 -30.13
C LYS A 38 -4.47 -37.43 -29.16
N VAL A 39 -4.77 -37.50 -27.87
CA VAL A 39 -4.00 -36.87 -26.80
C VAL A 39 -3.64 -37.92 -25.77
N LYS A 40 -2.39 -38.31 -25.69
CA LYS A 40 -1.90 -39.34 -24.75
C LYS A 40 -2.80 -40.56 -24.61
N GLY A 41 -3.29 -41.08 -25.76
CA GLY A 41 -4.12 -42.27 -25.83
C GLY A 41 -5.62 -42.04 -25.63
N LYS A 42 -6.09 -40.83 -25.34
CA LYS A 42 -7.48 -40.45 -25.31
C LYS A 42 -7.90 -39.84 -26.65
N GLU A 43 -9.05 -40.24 -27.16
CA GLU A 43 -9.58 -39.78 -28.43
C GLU A 43 -10.70 -38.76 -28.24
N PHE A 44 -10.66 -37.68 -29.03
CA PHE A 44 -11.64 -36.62 -29.03
C PHE A 44 -12.19 -36.42 -30.45
N PRO A 45 -13.33 -37.04 -30.78
CA PRO A 45 -13.99 -36.81 -32.05
C PRO A 45 -14.53 -35.38 -32.14
N CYS A 46 -14.35 -34.70 -33.26
CA CYS A 46 -14.72 -33.31 -33.43
C CYS A 46 -14.90 -32.91 -34.90
N HIS A 47 -15.22 -31.64 -35.16
CA HIS A 47 -15.41 -31.08 -36.48
C HIS A 47 -14.23 -30.15 -36.83
N ARG A 48 -13.55 -30.40 -37.95
CA ARG A 48 -12.47 -29.55 -38.46
C ARG A 48 -12.89 -28.12 -38.65
N LEU A 49 -14.09 -27.91 -39.22
CA LEU A 49 -14.62 -26.58 -39.44
C LEU A 49 -14.73 -25.78 -38.14
N VAL A 50 -15.23 -26.41 -37.08
CA VAL A 50 -15.40 -25.76 -35.78
C VAL A 50 -14.05 -25.40 -35.16
N LEU A 51 -13.10 -26.36 -35.17
CA LEU A 51 -11.74 -26.11 -34.68
C LEU A 51 -11.04 -24.99 -35.47
N ALA A 52 -11.12 -25.04 -36.81
CA ALA A 52 -10.51 -24.01 -37.65
C ALA A 52 -11.19 -22.64 -37.54
N ALA A 53 -12.46 -22.60 -37.19
CA ALA A 53 -13.18 -21.34 -36.94
C ALA A 53 -12.71 -20.66 -35.64
N CYS A 54 -12.43 -21.46 -34.60
CA CYS A 54 -12.08 -20.95 -33.25
C CYS A 54 -10.57 -20.78 -33.01
N SER A 55 -9.72 -21.47 -33.82
CA SER A 55 -8.28 -21.52 -33.61
C SER A 55 -7.49 -21.29 -34.90
N PRO A 56 -6.70 -20.21 -34.99
CA PRO A 56 -5.75 -20.00 -36.08
C PRO A 56 -4.76 -21.17 -36.26
N TYR A 57 -4.35 -21.81 -35.16
CA TYR A 57 -3.47 -22.98 -35.20
C TYR A 57 -4.11 -24.15 -35.98
N PHE A 58 -5.33 -24.54 -35.61
CA PHE A 58 -6.05 -25.61 -36.32
C PHE A 58 -6.43 -25.20 -37.75
N ARG A 59 -6.74 -23.92 -37.95
CA ARG A 59 -7.00 -23.39 -39.31
C ARG A 59 -5.79 -23.56 -40.21
N ALA A 60 -4.60 -23.14 -39.73
CA ALA A 60 -3.37 -23.30 -40.51
C ALA A 60 -3.04 -24.77 -40.76
N MET A 61 -3.22 -25.65 -39.76
CA MET A 61 -2.99 -27.08 -39.88
C MET A 61 -3.90 -27.72 -40.94
N PHE A 62 -5.20 -27.43 -40.93
CA PHE A 62 -6.16 -28.08 -41.81
C PHE A 62 -6.20 -27.49 -43.22
N LEU A 63 -5.79 -26.25 -43.43
CA LEU A 63 -5.73 -25.61 -44.75
C LEU A 63 -4.34 -25.68 -45.38
N SER A 64 -3.35 -26.26 -44.71
CA SER A 64 -2.02 -26.48 -45.32
C SER A 64 -2.00 -27.67 -46.28
N ASP A 65 -1.01 -27.70 -47.18
CA ASP A 65 -0.77 -28.85 -48.08
C ASP A 65 -0.02 -30.00 -47.38
N MET A 66 0.14 -29.96 -46.07
CA MET A 66 0.83 -30.98 -45.29
C MET A 66 0.01 -32.29 -45.18
N GLU A 67 0.70 -33.41 -44.91
CA GLU A 67 0.06 -34.72 -44.78
C GLU A 67 -0.99 -34.78 -43.67
N GLU A 68 -0.78 -34.03 -42.57
CA GLU A 68 -1.70 -33.91 -41.44
C GLU A 68 -3.06 -33.32 -41.84
N SER A 69 -3.07 -32.42 -42.83
CA SER A 69 -4.31 -31.84 -43.36
C SER A 69 -5.25 -32.87 -43.99
N LYS A 70 -4.71 -34.01 -44.45
CA LYS A 70 -5.45 -35.08 -45.14
C LYS A 70 -5.85 -36.24 -44.23
N LYS A 71 -5.20 -36.35 -43.04
CA LYS A 71 -5.47 -37.45 -42.09
C LYS A 71 -6.69 -37.12 -41.23
N ARG A 72 -7.54 -38.10 -40.99
CA ARG A 72 -8.68 -37.97 -40.08
C ARG A 72 -8.25 -37.87 -38.62
N GLU A 73 -7.10 -38.40 -38.29
CA GLU A 73 -6.54 -38.45 -36.94
C GLU A 73 -5.37 -37.48 -36.82
N VAL A 74 -5.38 -36.65 -35.76
CA VAL A 74 -4.34 -35.69 -35.43
C VAL A 74 -3.81 -36.01 -34.03
N SER A 75 -2.53 -36.31 -33.90
CA SER A 75 -1.87 -36.57 -32.61
C SER A 75 -1.30 -35.28 -32.03
N LEU A 76 -1.63 -35.02 -30.76
CA LEU A 76 -1.13 -33.86 -29.96
C LEU A 76 -0.34 -34.43 -28.77
N GLU A 77 0.96 -34.24 -28.75
CA GLU A 77 1.85 -34.88 -27.75
C GLU A 77 1.97 -34.08 -26.47
N ASP A 78 2.02 -32.75 -26.55
CA ASP A 78 2.33 -31.84 -25.42
C ASP A 78 1.09 -31.29 -24.73
N VAL A 79 -0.04 -31.98 -24.79
CA VAL A 79 -1.30 -31.53 -24.18
C VAL A 79 -1.77 -32.55 -23.15
N ASP A 80 -2.34 -32.05 -22.05
CA ASP A 80 -3.03 -32.89 -21.09
C ASP A 80 -4.44 -33.25 -21.59
N PRO A 81 -4.87 -34.54 -21.51
CA PRO A 81 -6.18 -34.98 -22.00
C PRO A 81 -7.37 -34.28 -21.31
N ASP A 82 -7.27 -33.97 -20.02
CA ASP A 82 -8.38 -33.33 -19.30
C ASP A 82 -8.47 -31.84 -19.67
N VAL A 83 -7.33 -31.17 -19.87
CA VAL A 83 -7.28 -29.81 -20.40
C VAL A 83 -7.83 -29.75 -21.81
N MET A 84 -7.47 -30.73 -22.68
CA MET A 84 -8.03 -30.82 -24.04
C MET A 84 -9.55 -30.96 -24.02
N GLY A 85 -10.07 -31.79 -23.12
CA GLY A 85 -11.52 -31.97 -22.95
C GLY A 85 -12.22 -30.68 -22.56
N LYS A 86 -11.65 -29.92 -21.65
CA LYS A 86 -12.19 -28.59 -21.20
C LYS A 86 -12.15 -27.55 -22.32
N ILE A 87 -11.08 -27.51 -23.10
CA ILE A 87 -10.96 -26.60 -24.25
C ILE A 87 -11.96 -26.95 -25.34
N LEU A 88 -12.11 -28.23 -25.67
CA LEU A 88 -13.14 -28.67 -26.60
C LEU A 88 -14.55 -28.36 -26.12
N HIS A 89 -14.84 -28.64 -24.86
CA HIS A 89 -16.12 -28.26 -24.26
C HIS A 89 -16.40 -26.76 -24.43
N TYR A 90 -15.41 -25.93 -24.14
CA TYR A 90 -15.51 -24.47 -24.33
C TYR A 90 -15.78 -24.07 -25.78
N ILE A 91 -15.09 -24.69 -26.75
CA ILE A 91 -15.27 -24.39 -28.18
C ILE A 91 -16.72 -24.61 -28.62
N TYR A 92 -17.41 -25.63 -28.08
CA TYR A 92 -18.78 -25.97 -28.43
C TYR A 92 -19.84 -25.32 -27.53
N THR A 93 -19.52 -24.89 -26.33
CA THR A 93 -20.51 -24.40 -25.34
C THR A 93 -20.27 -22.97 -24.87
N SER A 94 -19.06 -22.42 -25.08
CA SER A 94 -18.56 -21.19 -24.45
C SER A 94 -18.45 -21.25 -22.91
N GLU A 95 -18.60 -22.46 -22.33
CA GLU A 95 -18.47 -22.66 -20.88
C GLU A 95 -17.06 -23.17 -20.55
N LEU A 96 -16.37 -22.45 -19.64
CA LEU A 96 -15.03 -22.83 -19.21
C LEU A 96 -14.91 -22.65 -17.69
N GLU A 97 -14.63 -23.75 -17.01
CA GLU A 97 -14.31 -23.73 -15.59
C GLU A 97 -12.80 -23.54 -15.39
N ILE A 98 -12.43 -22.36 -14.90
CA ILE A 98 -11.05 -22.00 -14.57
C ILE A 98 -10.88 -22.02 -13.06
N THR A 99 -9.87 -22.77 -12.59
CA THR A 99 -9.46 -22.87 -11.18
C THR A 99 -7.98 -22.56 -11.04
N GLU A 100 -7.52 -22.37 -9.81
CA GLU A 100 -6.10 -22.15 -9.52
C GLU A 100 -5.23 -23.34 -9.96
N GLN A 101 -5.80 -24.56 -9.91
CA GLN A 101 -5.10 -25.78 -10.27
C GLN A 101 -4.95 -26.01 -11.77
N ASN A 102 -5.89 -25.49 -12.58
CA ASN A 102 -5.94 -25.76 -14.01
C ASN A 102 -5.62 -24.57 -14.92
N VAL A 103 -5.60 -23.35 -14.38
CA VAL A 103 -5.44 -22.11 -15.17
C VAL A 103 -4.13 -22.08 -15.96
N GLN A 104 -3.03 -22.55 -15.37
CA GLN A 104 -1.72 -22.54 -16.02
C GLN A 104 -1.70 -23.47 -17.25
N ASP A 105 -2.24 -24.68 -17.11
CA ASP A 105 -2.29 -25.66 -18.20
C ASP A 105 -3.25 -25.21 -19.30
N ILE A 106 -4.44 -24.72 -18.92
CA ILE A 106 -5.41 -24.15 -19.87
C ILE A 106 -4.80 -22.96 -20.61
N PHE A 107 -4.09 -22.08 -19.92
CA PHE A 107 -3.44 -20.91 -20.50
C PHE A 107 -2.35 -21.31 -21.51
N SER A 108 -1.50 -22.28 -21.15
CA SER A 108 -0.45 -22.80 -22.04
C SER A 108 -1.02 -23.40 -23.32
N VAL A 109 -2.06 -24.23 -23.22
CA VAL A 109 -2.71 -24.87 -24.37
C VAL A 109 -3.51 -23.86 -25.19
N ALA A 110 -4.18 -22.90 -24.55
CA ALA A 110 -4.87 -21.81 -25.26
C ALA A 110 -3.90 -20.92 -26.05
N ASN A 111 -2.70 -20.69 -25.52
CA ASN A 111 -1.64 -19.98 -26.23
C ASN A 111 -1.13 -20.81 -27.42
N MET A 112 -0.86 -22.10 -27.23
CA MET A 112 -0.44 -23.02 -28.28
C MET A 112 -1.46 -23.05 -29.43
N PHE A 113 -2.74 -23.19 -29.13
CA PHE A 113 -3.81 -23.23 -30.12
C PHE A 113 -4.27 -21.87 -30.60
N GLN A 114 -3.69 -20.78 -30.05
CA GLN A 114 -4.05 -19.41 -30.40
C GLN A 114 -5.56 -19.14 -30.28
N ILE A 115 -6.16 -19.48 -29.12
CA ILE A 115 -7.58 -19.24 -28.84
C ILE A 115 -7.71 -17.95 -28.01
N PRO A 116 -7.98 -16.77 -28.63
CA PRO A 116 -7.87 -15.47 -27.96
C PRO A 116 -8.84 -15.31 -26.80
N SER A 117 -10.02 -15.91 -26.89
CA SER A 117 -11.05 -15.79 -25.85
C SER A 117 -10.63 -16.48 -24.54
N ILE A 118 -10.14 -17.72 -24.62
CA ILE A 118 -9.62 -18.46 -23.47
C ILE A 118 -8.39 -17.73 -22.88
N PHE A 119 -7.47 -17.33 -23.76
CA PHE A 119 -6.28 -16.58 -23.38
C PHE A 119 -6.63 -15.32 -22.55
N THR A 120 -7.59 -14.52 -23.03
CA THR A 120 -8.02 -13.28 -22.34
C THR A 120 -8.64 -13.59 -20.98
N VAL A 121 -9.46 -14.64 -20.87
CA VAL A 121 -10.09 -15.04 -19.60
C VAL A 121 -9.04 -15.52 -18.60
N CYS A 122 -8.07 -16.35 -19.03
CA CYS A 122 -6.97 -16.81 -18.18
C CYS A 122 -6.11 -15.64 -17.66
N VAL A 123 -5.76 -14.69 -18.53
CA VAL A 123 -5.01 -13.48 -18.12
C VAL A 123 -5.78 -12.69 -17.08
N SER A 124 -7.08 -12.45 -17.31
CA SER A 124 -7.92 -11.70 -16.36
C SER A 124 -8.09 -12.44 -15.03
N PHE A 125 -8.21 -13.76 -15.06
CA PHE A 125 -8.27 -14.59 -13.85
C PHE A 125 -6.99 -14.49 -13.02
N LEU A 126 -5.83 -14.66 -13.66
CA LEU A 126 -4.52 -14.58 -12.99
C LEU A 126 -4.24 -13.18 -12.44
N GLN A 127 -4.58 -12.12 -13.20
CA GLN A 127 -4.41 -10.74 -12.74
C GLN A 127 -5.21 -10.43 -11.47
N LYS A 128 -6.48 -10.91 -11.40
CA LYS A 128 -7.35 -10.69 -10.24
C LYS A 128 -6.93 -11.47 -8.99
N ARG A 129 -6.09 -12.49 -9.15
CA ARG A 129 -5.62 -13.36 -8.06
C ARG A 129 -4.15 -13.20 -7.72
N LEU A 130 -3.53 -12.11 -8.21
CA LEU A 130 -2.16 -11.77 -7.82
C LEU A 130 -2.08 -11.59 -6.30
N CYS A 131 -1.15 -12.30 -5.69
CA CYS A 131 -0.85 -12.21 -4.25
C CYS A 131 0.64 -12.46 -4.02
N LEU A 132 1.09 -12.28 -2.78
CA LEU A 132 2.51 -12.43 -2.45
C LEU A 132 3.06 -13.84 -2.74
N SER A 133 2.23 -14.88 -2.57
CA SER A 133 2.65 -16.28 -2.76
C SER A 133 2.70 -16.73 -4.23
N ASN A 134 2.15 -15.98 -5.18
CA ASN A 134 2.07 -16.40 -6.59
C ASN A 134 2.62 -15.39 -7.60
N CYS A 135 2.95 -14.18 -7.18
CA CYS A 135 3.32 -13.10 -8.10
C CYS A 135 4.58 -13.41 -8.93
N LEU A 136 5.58 -14.06 -8.34
CA LEU A 136 6.81 -14.46 -9.05
C LEU A 136 6.54 -15.57 -10.08
N ALA A 137 5.74 -16.56 -9.70
CA ALA A 137 5.34 -17.64 -10.62
C ALA A 137 4.52 -17.10 -11.80
N ILE A 138 3.58 -16.17 -11.54
CA ILE A 138 2.77 -15.52 -12.58
C ILE A 138 3.64 -14.62 -13.47
N PHE A 139 4.62 -13.93 -12.91
CA PHE A 139 5.56 -13.11 -13.68
C PHE A 139 6.35 -13.98 -14.68
N ARG A 140 6.92 -15.09 -14.21
CA ARG A 140 7.63 -16.06 -15.06
C ARG A 140 6.73 -16.66 -16.12
N LEU A 141 5.49 -17.03 -15.76
CA LEU A 141 4.51 -17.55 -16.70
C LEU A 141 4.20 -16.54 -17.81
N GLY A 142 4.05 -15.26 -17.45
CA GLY A 142 3.85 -14.18 -18.42
C GLY A 142 5.03 -14.01 -19.39
N LEU A 143 6.27 -14.14 -18.90
CA LEU A 143 7.47 -14.09 -19.73
C LEU A 143 7.57 -15.34 -20.63
N MET A 144 7.32 -16.52 -20.09
CA MET A 144 7.41 -17.81 -20.81
C MET A 144 6.41 -17.90 -21.98
N LEU A 145 5.21 -17.36 -21.79
CA LEU A 145 4.13 -17.39 -22.79
C LEU A 145 4.09 -16.13 -23.66
N ASP A 146 5.12 -15.28 -23.56
CA ASP A 146 5.21 -13.99 -24.26
C ASP A 146 3.94 -13.13 -24.10
N CYS A 147 3.35 -13.18 -22.90
CA CYS A 147 2.17 -12.40 -22.52
C CYS A 147 2.57 -11.12 -21.79
N ALA A 148 2.89 -10.06 -22.54
CA ALA A 148 3.32 -8.79 -21.99
C ALA A 148 2.32 -8.22 -20.96
N ARG A 149 1.00 -8.36 -21.21
CA ARG A 149 -0.04 -7.88 -20.30
C ARG A 149 0.04 -8.54 -18.92
N LEU A 150 0.27 -9.85 -18.87
CA LEU A 150 0.38 -10.60 -17.61
C LEU A 150 1.73 -10.32 -16.92
N ALA A 151 2.82 -10.34 -17.69
CA ALA A 151 4.16 -10.07 -17.17
C ALA A 151 4.27 -8.66 -16.57
N VAL A 152 3.70 -7.65 -17.23
CA VAL A 152 3.68 -6.26 -16.72
C VAL A 152 2.85 -6.17 -15.44
N ALA A 153 1.64 -6.74 -15.42
CA ALA A 153 0.78 -6.69 -14.23
C ALA A 153 1.42 -7.38 -13.02
N ALA A 154 2.04 -8.55 -13.23
CA ALA A 154 2.77 -9.25 -12.16
C ALA A 154 4.02 -8.49 -11.71
N ARG A 155 4.80 -7.91 -12.64
CA ARG A 155 5.94 -7.06 -12.33
C ARG A 155 5.52 -5.84 -11.50
N ASP A 156 4.46 -5.16 -11.92
CA ASP A 156 3.98 -3.97 -11.23
C ASP A 156 3.50 -4.30 -9.81
N PHE A 157 2.86 -5.45 -9.62
CA PHE A 157 2.52 -5.97 -8.29
C PHE A 157 3.77 -6.26 -7.44
N ILE A 158 4.81 -6.88 -8.03
CA ILE A 158 6.10 -7.16 -7.37
C ILE A 158 6.80 -5.84 -7.01
N CYS A 159 6.85 -4.88 -7.93
CA CYS A 159 7.46 -3.57 -7.70
C CYS A 159 6.78 -2.82 -6.56
N ASP A 160 5.46 -2.88 -6.50
CA ASP A 160 4.65 -2.22 -5.48
C ASP A 160 4.89 -2.82 -4.08
N ARG A 161 5.13 -4.12 -3.99
CA ARG A 161 5.37 -4.87 -2.76
C ARG A 161 6.80 -5.39 -2.64
N PHE A 162 7.76 -4.71 -3.26
CA PHE A 162 9.15 -5.17 -3.44
C PHE A 162 9.81 -5.63 -2.15
N VAL A 163 9.70 -4.86 -1.07
CA VAL A 163 10.31 -5.18 0.23
C VAL A 163 9.74 -6.48 0.83
N LEU A 164 8.45 -6.74 0.62
CA LEU A 164 7.81 -7.97 1.11
C LEU A 164 8.21 -9.17 0.24
N VAL A 165 8.12 -9.02 -1.08
CA VAL A 165 8.45 -10.08 -2.05
C VAL A 165 9.94 -10.44 -1.97
N SER A 166 10.83 -9.48 -1.74
CA SER A 166 12.27 -9.74 -1.60
C SER A 166 12.68 -10.53 -0.35
N ARG A 167 11.74 -10.77 0.58
CA ARG A 167 11.97 -11.65 1.75
C ARG A 167 11.70 -13.11 1.45
N ASP A 168 10.96 -13.40 0.39
CA ASP A 168 10.62 -14.77 -0.01
C ASP A 168 11.84 -15.49 -0.60
N GLU A 169 11.96 -16.79 -0.29
CA GLU A 169 13.03 -17.62 -0.84
C GLU A 169 12.94 -17.77 -2.36
N GLU A 170 11.75 -17.74 -2.92
CA GLU A 170 11.51 -17.82 -4.37
C GLU A 170 12.12 -16.62 -5.10
N PHE A 171 12.16 -15.44 -4.49
CA PHE A 171 12.81 -14.26 -5.05
C PHE A 171 14.29 -14.51 -5.38
N TYR A 172 14.96 -15.27 -4.54
CA TYR A 172 16.38 -15.62 -4.75
C TYR A 172 16.61 -16.72 -5.79
N GLN A 173 15.53 -17.21 -6.42
CA GLN A 173 15.60 -18.10 -7.58
C GLN A 173 15.52 -17.33 -8.93
N LEU A 174 15.30 -16.01 -8.92
CA LEU A 174 15.24 -15.19 -10.11
C LEU A 174 16.52 -15.29 -10.93
N SER A 175 16.39 -15.35 -12.25
CA SER A 175 17.51 -15.16 -13.18
C SER A 175 18.00 -13.71 -13.16
N PRO A 176 19.21 -13.42 -13.65
CA PRO A 176 19.70 -12.04 -13.78
C PRO A 176 18.74 -11.14 -14.57
N ASP A 177 18.20 -11.63 -15.68
CA ASP A 177 17.28 -10.86 -16.54
C ASP A 177 15.93 -10.59 -15.87
N GLU A 178 15.39 -11.57 -15.14
CA GLU A 178 14.17 -11.39 -14.34
C GLU A 178 14.38 -10.36 -13.23
N LEU A 179 15.53 -10.42 -12.54
CA LEU A 179 15.87 -9.45 -11.50
C LEU A 179 16.01 -8.05 -12.07
N ILE A 180 16.74 -7.89 -13.19
CA ILE A 180 16.91 -6.61 -13.88
C ILE A 180 15.55 -6.05 -14.31
N ALA A 181 14.65 -6.87 -14.85
CA ALA A 181 13.32 -6.43 -15.27
C ALA A 181 12.49 -5.86 -14.12
N ILE A 182 12.72 -6.31 -12.89
CA ILE A 182 12.07 -5.79 -11.68
C ILE A 182 12.78 -4.53 -11.19
N ILE A 183 14.09 -4.59 -10.92
CA ILE A 183 14.81 -3.50 -10.26
C ILE A 183 15.10 -2.29 -11.16
N SER A 184 14.98 -2.42 -12.48
CA SER A 184 15.08 -1.28 -13.41
C SER A 184 13.83 -0.38 -13.41
N SER A 185 12.70 -0.87 -12.90
CA SER A 185 11.41 -0.17 -12.95
C SER A 185 11.40 1.12 -12.11
N ASP A 186 10.88 2.21 -12.68
CA ASP A 186 10.63 3.47 -11.95
C ASP A 186 9.52 3.33 -10.90
N SER A 187 8.63 2.35 -11.09
CA SER A 187 7.51 2.09 -10.18
C SER A 187 7.89 1.31 -8.92
N LEU A 188 9.18 1.03 -8.70
CA LEU A 188 9.64 0.29 -7.51
C LEU A 188 9.32 1.06 -6.23
N ASN A 189 8.55 0.42 -5.34
CA ASN A 189 8.11 1.01 -4.08
C ASN A 189 9.15 0.78 -2.97
N ILE A 190 10.15 1.62 -2.94
CA ILE A 190 11.23 1.66 -1.95
C ILE A 190 11.49 3.10 -1.51
N GLU A 191 11.83 3.28 -0.25
CA GLU A 191 12.16 4.62 0.28
C GLU A 191 13.59 5.04 -0.03
N LYS A 192 14.51 4.08 -0.12
CA LYS A 192 15.94 4.30 -0.31
C LYS A 192 16.53 3.28 -1.28
N GLU A 193 17.41 3.73 -2.15
CA GLU A 193 18.05 2.87 -3.14
C GLU A 193 19.04 1.87 -2.51
N GLU A 194 19.52 2.15 -1.29
CA GLU A 194 20.32 1.23 -0.48
C GLU A 194 19.64 -0.14 -0.32
N THR A 195 18.31 -0.15 -0.21
CA THR A 195 17.51 -1.40 -0.11
C THR A 195 17.68 -2.26 -1.37
N VAL A 196 17.72 -1.66 -2.56
CA VAL A 196 17.94 -2.41 -3.81
C VAL A 196 19.32 -3.03 -3.81
N PHE A 197 20.34 -2.26 -3.43
CA PHE A 197 21.71 -2.76 -3.35
C PHE A 197 21.81 -3.95 -2.37
N GLU A 198 21.26 -3.84 -1.18
CA GLU A 198 21.27 -4.92 -0.17
C GLU A 198 20.57 -6.18 -0.67
N VAL A 199 19.41 -6.06 -1.30
CA VAL A 199 18.66 -7.18 -1.90
C VAL A 199 19.47 -7.84 -3.02
N VAL A 200 20.09 -7.06 -3.92
CA VAL A 200 20.94 -7.58 -5.00
C VAL A 200 22.15 -8.32 -4.44
N MET A 201 22.85 -7.76 -3.45
CA MET A 201 24.01 -8.42 -2.85
C MET A 201 23.63 -9.72 -2.13
N LYS A 202 22.48 -9.77 -1.46
CA LYS A 202 21.94 -10.99 -0.87
C LYS A 202 21.59 -12.02 -1.95
N TRP A 203 20.97 -11.59 -3.07
CA TRP A 203 20.66 -12.47 -4.20
C TRP A 203 21.91 -13.10 -4.81
N VAL A 204 23.01 -12.33 -4.99
CA VAL A 204 24.29 -12.87 -5.48
C VAL A 204 24.86 -13.89 -4.52
N GLY A 205 24.69 -13.71 -3.20
CA GLY A 205 25.25 -14.58 -2.17
C GLY A 205 24.55 -15.93 -2.01
N THR A 206 23.37 -16.16 -2.61
CA THR A 206 22.54 -17.35 -2.30
C THR A 206 22.86 -18.60 -3.11
N LYS A 207 22.84 -18.55 -4.43
CA LYS A 207 23.08 -19.70 -5.32
C LYS A 207 23.92 -19.27 -6.54
N ASP A 208 24.59 -20.24 -7.19
CA ASP A 208 25.34 -20.01 -8.43
C ASP A 208 26.25 -18.78 -8.38
N HIS A 209 26.94 -18.61 -7.28
CA HIS A 209 27.70 -17.42 -6.92
C HIS A 209 28.60 -16.91 -8.07
N GLU A 210 29.31 -17.80 -8.77
CA GLU A 210 30.19 -17.41 -9.87
C GLU A 210 29.45 -16.83 -11.08
N SER A 211 28.32 -17.45 -11.47
CA SER A 211 27.49 -16.99 -12.59
C SER A 211 26.84 -15.65 -12.26
N ARG A 212 26.31 -15.50 -11.05
CA ARG A 212 25.67 -14.25 -10.60
C ARG A 212 26.66 -13.11 -10.41
N GLN A 213 27.87 -13.42 -9.95
CA GLN A 213 28.94 -12.44 -9.83
C GLN A 213 29.36 -11.89 -11.19
N LYS A 214 29.37 -12.72 -12.24
CA LYS A 214 29.63 -12.27 -13.62
C LYS A 214 28.54 -11.32 -14.16
N ALA A 215 27.31 -11.45 -13.70
CA ALA A 215 26.20 -10.60 -14.09
C ALA A 215 26.17 -9.25 -13.32
N LEU A 216 26.91 -9.10 -12.22
CA LEU A 216 26.90 -7.89 -11.40
C LEU A 216 27.15 -6.58 -12.17
N PRO A 217 28.11 -6.49 -13.12
CA PRO A 217 28.33 -5.26 -13.85
C PRO A 217 27.11 -4.77 -14.66
N VAL A 218 26.30 -5.71 -15.16
CA VAL A 218 25.06 -5.40 -15.88
C VAL A 218 23.94 -5.03 -14.89
N ILE A 219 23.81 -5.77 -13.81
CA ILE A 219 22.82 -5.50 -12.76
C ILE A 219 23.05 -4.13 -12.12
N PHE A 220 24.30 -3.70 -11.94
CA PHE A 220 24.66 -2.38 -11.40
C PHE A 220 24.13 -1.23 -12.25
N GLU A 221 23.94 -1.40 -13.56
CA GLU A 221 23.30 -0.39 -14.41
C GLU A 221 21.84 -0.12 -14.05
N SER A 222 21.19 -1.07 -13.34
CA SER A 222 19.81 -0.93 -12.89
C SER A 222 19.67 -0.38 -11.46
N ILE A 223 20.78 -0.24 -10.72
CA ILE A 223 20.82 0.36 -9.38
C ILE A 223 21.16 1.86 -9.52
N ARG A 224 20.39 2.72 -8.88
CA ARG A 224 20.49 4.19 -9.00
C ARG A 224 21.43 4.77 -7.95
N PHE A 225 22.71 4.43 -8.03
CA PHE A 225 23.73 4.85 -7.05
C PHE A 225 23.80 6.36 -6.84
N ARG A 226 23.38 7.17 -7.84
CA ARG A 226 23.34 8.64 -7.68
C ARG A 226 22.34 9.12 -6.64
N LEU A 227 21.35 8.29 -6.29
CA LEU A 227 20.38 8.59 -5.23
C LEU A 227 20.89 8.24 -3.83
N MET A 228 22.01 7.50 -3.73
CA MET A 228 22.60 7.13 -2.44
C MET A 228 23.55 8.23 -1.94
N ALA A 229 23.71 8.32 -0.61
CA ALA A 229 24.70 9.18 0.02
C ALA A 229 26.14 8.72 -0.33
N ASN A 230 27.03 9.66 -0.57
CA ASN A 230 28.45 9.37 -0.89
C ASN A 230 29.12 8.53 0.22
N ASP A 231 28.80 8.78 1.48
CA ASP A 231 29.37 8.04 2.61
C ASP A 231 28.89 6.59 2.61
N TYR A 232 27.61 6.34 2.26
CA TYR A 232 27.10 4.97 2.13
C TYR A 232 27.81 4.22 1.00
N ILE A 233 27.98 4.84 -0.16
CA ILE A 233 28.70 4.24 -1.28
C ILE A 233 30.14 3.87 -0.86
N LYS A 234 30.83 4.75 -0.18
CA LYS A 234 32.21 4.55 0.26
C LYS A 234 32.34 3.50 1.37
N ASP A 235 31.43 3.51 2.34
CA ASP A 235 31.57 2.69 3.55
C ASP A 235 30.91 1.33 3.44
N HIS A 236 29.88 1.18 2.61
CA HIS A 236 29.13 -0.08 2.45
C HIS A 236 29.31 -0.69 1.06
N VAL A 237 29.13 0.08 -0.01
CA VAL A 237 29.17 -0.46 -1.38
C VAL A 237 30.60 -0.82 -1.80
N GLU A 238 31.57 0.12 -1.73
CA GLU A 238 32.94 -0.11 -2.18
C GLU A 238 33.71 -1.09 -1.27
N LYS A 239 33.34 -1.18 0.01
CA LYS A 239 33.97 -2.13 0.96
C LYS A 239 33.41 -3.54 0.86
N HIS A 240 32.29 -3.74 0.16
CA HIS A 240 31.73 -5.07 -0.03
C HIS A 240 32.70 -5.97 -0.78
N ALA A 241 32.93 -7.19 -0.30
CA ALA A 241 33.98 -8.08 -0.81
C ALA A 241 33.92 -8.28 -2.34
N MET A 242 32.71 -8.49 -2.89
CA MET A 242 32.50 -8.71 -4.33
C MET A 242 32.74 -7.45 -5.17
N VAL A 243 32.41 -6.28 -4.65
CA VAL A 243 32.64 -5.01 -5.34
C VAL A 243 34.10 -4.65 -5.29
N LYS A 244 34.75 -4.81 -4.13
CA LYS A 244 36.18 -4.53 -3.93
C LYS A 244 37.08 -5.37 -4.84
N SER A 245 36.67 -6.60 -5.14
CA SER A 245 37.44 -7.51 -6.02
C SER A 245 37.27 -7.21 -7.51
N SER A 246 36.34 -6.34 -7.90
CA SER A 246 36.06 -6.01 -9.31
C SER A 246 36.52 -4.58 -9.70
N PRO A 247 37.59 -4.42 -10.45
CA PRO A 247 38.05 -3.11 -10.93
C PRO A 247 37.01 -2.39 -11.80
N GLU A 248 36.17 -3.15 -12.53
CA GLU A 248 35.12 -2.62 -13.38
C GLU A 248 34.02 -1.93 -12.54
N LEU A 249 33.54 -2.58 -11.47
CA LEU A 249 32.54 -2.02 -10.58
C LEU A 249 33.07 -0.77 -9.87
N LEU A 250 34.32 -0.79 -9.41
CA LEU A 250 34.95 0.38 -8.79
C LEU A 250 35.05 1.56 -9.75
N LYS A 251 35.37 1.30 -11.02
CA LYS A 251 35.41 2.34 -12.07
C LYS A 251 34.02 2.95 -12.29
N LYS A 252 32.96 2.11 -12.38
CA LYS A 252 31.58 2.57 -12.50
C LYS A 252 31.14 3.42 -11.29
N LEU A 253 31.47 3.01 -10.07
CA LEU A 253 31.19 3.80 -8.87
C LEU A 253 31.97 5.11 -8.81
N GLN A 254 33.19 5.16 -9.34
CA GLN A 254 33.93 6.40 -9.45
C GLN A 254 33.25 7.40 -10.41
N MET A 255 32.67 6.93 -11.51
CA MET A 255 31.87 7.77 -12.42
C MET A 255 30.64 8.36 -11.69
N VAL A 256 29.97 7.57 -10.87
CA VAL A 256 28.82 8.04 -10.04
C VAL A 256 29.27 9.18 -9.10
N LYS A 257 30.34 8.97 -8.35
CA LYS A 257 30.89 9.98 -7.43
C LYS A 257 31.32 11.27 -8.12
N ASP A 258 31.90 11.16 -9.32
CA ASP A 258 32.30 12.33 -10.12
C ASP A 258 31.08 13.06 -10.68
N ALA A 259 30.01 12.35 -11.03
CA ALA A 259 28.73 12.93 -11.43
C ALA A 259 28.04 13.65 -10.25
N GLN A 260 28.05 13.06 -9.06
CA GLN A 260 27.50 13.69 -7.85
C GLN A 260 28.25 14.97 -7.44
N LYS A 261 29.55 15.05 -7.74
CA LYS A 261 30.39 16.25 -7.50
C LYS A 261 30.29 17.31 -8.61
N GLY A 262 29.43 17.12 -9.60
CA GLY A 262 29.25 18.05 -10.72
C GLY A 262 30.38 18.07 -11.72
N LYS A 263 31.31 17.10 -11.68
CA LYS A 263 32.42 16.99 -12.62
C LYS A 263 32.00 16.47 -14.01
N ILE A 264 30.84 15.84 -14.10
CA ILE A 264 30.23 15.38 -15.35
C ILE A 264 29.00 16.24 -15.58
N THR A 265 29.03 17.12 -16.58
CA THR A 265 27.91 17.99 -16.94
C THR A 265 26.91 17.19 -17.77
N MET A 266 25.77 16.84 -17.19
CA MET A 266 24.70 16.14 -17.90
C MET A 266 23.87 17.14 -18.70
N VAL A 267 23.99 17.14 -19.99
CA VAL A 267 23.14 17.95 -20.87
C VAL A 267 21.79 17.26 -21.04
N LYS A 268 20.77 17.66 -20.25
CA LYS A 268 19.38 17.25 -20.49
C LYS A 268 18.88 17.97 -21.75
N LYS A 269 18.82 17.29 -22.89
CA LYS A 269 18.10 17.81 -24.08
C LYS A 269 16.59 17.79 -23.75
N LYS A 270 15.98 18.97 -23.57
CA LYS A 270 14.52 19.14 -23.52
C LYS A 270 13.94 18.68 -24.85
N LYS A 271 13.05 17.69 -24.85
CA LYS A 271 12.17 17.38 -25.97
C LYS A 271 11.26 18.58 -26.21
N VAL A 272 11.55 19.39 -27.21
CA VAL A 272 10.63 20.42 -27.71
C VAL A 272 9.57 19.69 -28.53
N LYS A 273 8.35 19.59 -28.01
CA LYS A 273 7.19 19.21 -28.82
C LYS A 273 6.95 20.30 -29.86
N LYS A 274 7.29 20.06 -31.11
CA LYS A 274 6.81 20.87 -32.23
C LYS A 274 5.32 20.54 -32.43
N SER A 275 4.44 21.49 -32.09
CA SER A 275 3.06 21.51 -32.56
C SER A 275 3.08 21.84 -34.06
N GLY A 276 2.74 20.87 -34.88
CA GLY A 276 2.60 21.07 -36.31
C GLY A 276 1.26 21.66 -36.65
N GLU A 277 1.22 22.90 -37.14
CA GLU A 277 0.11 23.40 -37.94
C GLU A 277 0.19 22.81 -39.36
N LYS A 278 -0.93 22.19 -39.77
CA LYS A 278 -1.16 21.79 -41.17
C LYS A 278 -1.44 23.01 -42.03
N GLN A 279 -0.66 23.18 -43.07
CA GLN A 279 -1.14 23.83 -44.29
C GLN A 279 -0.78 22.97 -45.50
N GLU A 280 -1.83 22.60 -46.23
CA GLU A 280 -1.79 21.96 -47.54
C GLU A 280 -1.11 22.85 -48.57
N LYS A 281 -0.27 22.25 -49.41
CA LYS A 281 -0.23 22.52 -50.88
C LYS A 281 0.63 21.53 -51.63
N ASP A 282 0.03 21.06 -52.71
CA ASP A 282 0.55 20.18 -53.75
C ASP A 282 1.91 20.58 -54.38
N ASN A 283 2.77 19.60 -54.67
CA ASN A 283 3.18 19.16 -56.01
C ASN A 283 4.54 18.38 -56.03
N VAL A 284 4.43 17.19 -56.50
CA VAL A 284 5.18 16.45 -57.54
C VAL A 284 6.75 16.49 -57.56
N VAL A 285 7.31 15.25 -57.45
CA VAL A 285 8.42 14.62 -58.19
C VAL A 285 9.86 14.85 -57.70
N ASN A 286 10.44 13.74 -57.43
CA ASN A 286 11.76 13.16 -57.70
C ASN A 286 12.61 12.79 -56.49
N GLY A 287 12.93 11.51 -56.52
CA GLY A 287 13.74 10.73 -55.62
C GLY A 287 15.11 11.27 -55.32
N ALA A 288 15.45 11.19 -54.08
CA ALA A 288 16.73 10.84 -53.54
C ALA A 288 16.47 10.05 -52.27
N VAL A 289 16.94 8.84 -52.22
CA VAL A 289 16.98 8.03 -51.03
C VAL A 289 18.11 8.61 -50.21
N ASP A 290 17.80 9.50 -49.27
CA ASP A 290 18.72 9.85 -48.19
C ASP A 290 18.61 8.70 -47.18
N GLU A 291 19.67 7.89 -47.13
CA GLU A 291 19.95 7.00 -46.00
C GLU A 291 20.08 7.91 -44.76
N GLU A 292 19.02 8.00 -43.94
CA GLU A 292 19.14 8.49 -42.59
C GLU A 292 20.06 7.52 -41.84
N GLU A 293 21.33 7.90 -41.70
CA GLU A 293 22.20 7.33 -40.67
C GLU A 293 21.47 7.53 -39.33
N ASP A 294 20.92 6.45 -38.77
CA ASP A 294 20.55 6.34 -37.37
C ASP A 294 21.78 6.62 -36.54
N THR A 295 22.03 7.88 -36.21
CA THR A 295 22.95 8.25 -35.16
C THR A 295 22.38 7.67 -33.86
N GLU A 296 22.96 6.58 -33.37
CA GLU A 296 22.78 6.09 -32.02
C GLU A 296 22.95 7.31 -31.09
N GLU A 297 21.81 7.81 -30.55
CA GLU A 297 21.88 8.80 -29.48
C GLU A 297 22.63 8.13 -28.32
N ASP A 298 23.80 8.68 -27.97
CA ASP A 298 24.60 8.25 -26.82
C ASP A 298 23.70 8.27 -25.55
N ALA A 299 23.06 7.15 -25.28
CA ALA A 299 22.27 6.96 -24.05
C ALA A 299 23.23 7.03 -22.86
N LEU A 300 22.93 7.85 -21.89
CA LEU A 300 23.69 7.91 -20.63
C LEU A 300 23.78 6.51 -20.02
N PRO A 301 24.95 6.09 -19.51
CA PRO A 301 25.09 4.82 -18.82
C PRO A 301 24.03 4.68 -17.73
N GLY A 302 23.37 3.52 -17.65
CA GLY A 302 22.27 3.28 -16.71
C GLY A 302 22.64 3.56 -15.26
N ILE A 303 23.93 3.33 -14.89
CA ILE A 303 24.46 3.61 -13.54
C ILE A 303 24.41 5.11 -13.15
N LEU A 304 24.29 6.00 -14.11
CA LEU A 304 24.14 7.44 -13.88
C LEU A 304 22.68 7.90 -13.79
N ASN A 305 21.73 6.98 -13.83
CA ASN A 305 20.30 7.28 -13.66
C ASN A 305 20.04 7.87 -12.27
N ASP A 306 19.38 9.03 -12.22
CA ASP A 306 18.99 9.75 -11.00
C ASP A 306 17.48 9.96 -10.88
N THR A 307 16.69 9.26 -11.67
CA THR A 307 15.23 9.29 -11.57
C THR A 307 14.80 8.71 -10.23
N MET A 308 14.00 9.43 -9.48
CA MET A 308 13.48 8.93 -8.20
C MET A 308 12.54 7.75 -8.43
N ARG A 309 12.59 6.76 -7.52
CA ARG A 309 11.64 5.64 -7.49
C ARG A 309 10.29 6.10 -6.96
N PHE A 310 9.24 5.39 -7.34
CA PHE A 310 7.88 5.70 -6.88
C PHE A 310 7.76 5.76 -5.35
N GLY A 311 8.37 4.83 -4.63
CA GLY A 311 8.34 4.79 -3.17
C GLY A 311 9.10 5.92 -2.46
N MET A 312 9.92 6.70 -3.18
CA MET A 312 10.67 7.83 -2.62
C MET A 312 9.85 9.12 -2.49
N PHE A 313 8.62 9.14 -3.00
CA PHE A 313 7.69 10.29 -2.90
C PHE A 313 6.89 10.27 -1.60
N LEU A 314 7.57 9.97 -0.49
CA LEU A 314 6.98 10.01 0.85
C LEU A 314 7.03 11.43 1.40
N GLN A 315 5.92 11.86 1.99
CA GLN A 315 5.80 13.14 2.68
C GLN A 315 5.27 12.94 4.10
N ASP A 316 5.71 13.82 4.98
CA ASP A 316 5.21 13.92 6.34
C ASP A 316 3.87 14.66 6.33
N LEU A 317 2.80 14.00 6.74
CA LEU A 317 1.43 14.48 6.67
C LEU A 317 0.73 14.30 8.02
N ILE A 318 -0.29 15.12 8.27
CA ILE A 318 -1.24 14.90 9.37
C ILE A 318 -2.39 14.05 8.81
N PHE A 319 -2.50 12.82 9.30
CA PHE A 319 -3.54 11.89 8.91
C PHE A 319 -4.76 12.06 9.80
N MET A 320 -5.89 12.32 9.20
CA MET A 320 -7.16 12.58 9.87
C MET A 320 -8.12 11.46 9.54
N VAL A 321 -8.63 10.81 10.58
CA VAL A 321 -9.59 9.71 10.44
C VAL A 321 -10.89 10.06 11.12
N SER A 322 -11.99 10.05 10.36
CA SER A 322 -13.35 10.24 10.85
C SER A 322 -14.24 9.06 10.46
N ASP A 323 -15.50 9.10 10.87
CA ASP A 323 -16.51 8.10 10.48
C ASP A 323 -16.86 8.11 8.97
N SER A 324 -16.42 9.13 8.23
CA SER A 324 -16.61 9.25 6.78
C SER A 324 -15.39 8.82 5.95
N GLY A 325 -14.27 8.54 6.61
CA GLY A 325 -13.04 8.12 5.94
C GLY A 325 -11.78 8.79 6.47
N ALA A 326 -10.73 8.79 5.67
CA ALA A 326 -9.44 9.35 6.02
C ALA A 326 -8.98 10.40 5.00
N VAL A 327 -8.43 11.48 5.52
CA VAL A 327 -7.83 12.59 4.77
C VAL A 327 -6.42 12.83 5.31
N ALA A 328 -5.47 13.13 4.44
CA ALA A 328 -4.13 13.52 4.81
C ALA A 328 -3.90 15.00 4.49
N TYR A 329 -3.35 15.75 5.45
CA TYR A 329 -3.11 17.19 5.32
C TYR A 329 -1.61 17.48 5.39
N ASP A 330 -1.11 18.22 4.41
CA ASP A 330 0.24 18.78 4.40
C ASP A 330 0.19 20.22 4.95
N PRO A 331 0.65 20.46 6.19
CA PRO A 331 0.63 21.80 6.78
C PRO A 331 1.68 22.74 6.18
N THR A 332 2.66 22.22 5.44
CA THR A 332 3.70 23.04 4.79
C THR A 332 3.22 23.60 3.46
N ALA A 333 2.64 22.74 2.62
CA ALA A 333 2.07 23.13 1.33
C ALA A 333 0.63 23.65 1.44
N ASN A 334 -0.03 23.46 2.58
CA ASN A 334 -1.46 23.70 2.79
C ASN A 334 -2.33 22.94 1.78
N GLU A 335 -2.06 21.67 1.62
CA GLU A 335 -2.73 20.77 0.68
C GLU A 335 -3.38 19.60 1.40
N CYS A 336 -4.55 19.17 0.90
CA CYS A 336 -5.28 18.02 1.41
C CYS A 336 -5.35 16.91 0.36
N TYR A 337 -5.35 15.67 0.83
CA TYR A 337 -5.41 14.47 0.00
C TYR A 337 -6.43 13.49 0.57
N PHE A 338 -7.25 12.91 -0.29
CA PHE A 338 -8.05 11.75 0.08
C PHE A 338 -7.16 10.52 0.25
N ALA A 339 -7.27 9.87 1.41
CA ALA A 339 -6.56 8.64 1.72
C ALA A 339 -7.46 7.40 1.63
N SER A 340 -8.70 7.48 2.11
CA SER A 340 -9.70 6.43 1.92
C SER A 340 -11.11 6.94 2.19
N VAL A 341 -12.11 6.25 1.65
CA VAL A 341 -13.51 6.44 1.99
C VAL A 341 -14.01 5.18 2.68
N SER A 342 -14.50 5.30 3.90
CA SER A 342 -15.06 4.17 4.64
C SER A 342 -16.23 4.63 5.50
N THR A 343 -17.34 3.94 5.38
CA THR A 343 -18.54 4.15 6.22
C THR A 343 -18.57 3.24 7.44
N GLN A 344 -17.52 2.44 7.66
CA GLN A 344 -17.45 1.44 8.73
C GLN A 344 -16.65 1.89 9.95
N ILE A 345 -16.08 3.10 9.92
CA ILE A 345 -15.27 3.60 11.02
C ILE A 345 -16.20 4.12 12.13
N PRO A 346 -16.12 3.58 13.36
CA PRO A 346 -16.94 4.04 14.48
C PRO A 346 -16.60 5.48 14.87
N LYS A 347 -17.59 6.22 15.36
CA LYS A 347 -17.35 7.52 16.00
C LYS A 347 -16.59 7.34 17.33
N ASN A 348 -15.85 8.36 17.72
CA ASN A 348 -15.06 8.35 18.98
C ASN A 348 -14.08 7.15 19.08
N HIS A 349 -13.60 6.66 17.94
CA HIS A 349 -12.49 5.70 17.91
C HIS A 349 -11.21 6.36 18.40
N ILE A 350 -10.23 5.52 18.73
CA ILE A 350 -8.88 5.97 19.07
C ILE A 350 -7.93 5.47 18.01
N SER A 351 -7.02 6.31 17.57
CA SER A 351 -6.04 5.99 16.54
C SER A 351 -4.62 6.00 17.09
N LEU A 352 -3.76 5.20 16.46
CA LEU A 352 -2.35 5.07 16.78
C LEU A 352 -1.54 4.95 15.49
N VAL A 353 -0.40 5.61 15.44
CA VAL A 353 0.66 5.33 14.47
C VAL A 353 1.87 4.75 15.20
N THR A 354 2.38 3.64 14.70
CA THR A 354 3.57 3.00 15.26
C THR A 354 4.86 3.64 14.74
N LYS A 355 5.98 3.34 15.38
CA LYS A 355 7.32 3.78 14.93
C LYS A 355 7.67 3.29 13.51
N GLU A 356 7.05 2.19 13.06
CA GLU A 356 7.15 1.68 11.69
C GLU A 356 6.12 2.31 10.72
N ASN A 357 5.44 3.37 11.14
CA ASN A 357 4.44 4.06 10.33
C ASN A 357 3.18 3.22 10.01
N GLN A 358 2.86 2.23 10.84
CA GLN A 358 1.60 1.49 10.74
C GLN A 358 0.50 2.25 11.46
N ILE A 359 -0.65 2.39 10.83
CA ILE A 359 -1.79 3.18 11.35
C ILE A 359 -2.87 2.21 11.79
N PHE A 360 -3.35 2.36 13.03
CA PHE A 360 -4.39 1.54 13.62
C PHE A 360 -5.53 2.39 14.16
N ILE A 361 -6.75 1.84 14.07
CA ILE A 361 -7.96 2.36 14.69
C ILE A 361 -8.52 1.28 15.62
N VAL A 362 -8.90 1.67 16.81
CA VAL A 362 -9.43 0.76 17.83
C VAL A 362 -10.70 1.33 18.43
N GLY A 363 -11.71 0.46 18.59
CA GLY A 363 -12.93 0.75 19.31
C GLY A 363 -13.80 1.82 18.67
N GLY A 364 -14.43 2.62 19.50
CA GLY A 364 -15.39 3.65 19.12
C GLY A 364 -16.82 3.28 19.47
N LEU A 365 -17.76 4.12 19.02
CA LEU A 365 -19.18 3.99 19.33
C LEU A 365 -20.00 3.96 18.05
N TYR A 366 -20.95 3.03 17.98
CA TYR A 366 -22.03 3.04 17.00
C TYR A 366 -23.32 3.47 17.69
N TYR A 367 -23.91 4.53 17.20
CA TYR A 367 -25.23 4.96 17.64
C TYR A 367 -26.26 4.41 16.65
N ASN A 368 -27.02 3.41 17.09
CA ASN A 368 -28.19 2.95 16.37
C ASN A 368 -29.41 3.33 17.22
N GLU A 369 -30.21 4.29 16.75
CA GLU A 369 -31.40 4.79 17.47
C GLU A 369 -32.45 3.71 17.69
N ASP A 370 -32.45 2.64 16.91
CA ASP A 370 -33.41 1.57 16.92
C ASP A 370 -33.01 0.32 17.73
N SER A 371 -31.80 0.27 18.29
CA SER A 371 -31.31 -0.92 19.00
C SER A 371 -31.00 -0.65 20.47
N ASN A 372 -31.41 -1.61 21.35
CA ASN A 372 -30.96 -1.69 22.73
C ASN A 372 -29.58 -2.38 22.88
N GLU A 373 -28.82 -2.48 21.79
CA GLU A 373 -27.51 -3.09 21.79
C GLU A 373 -26.46 -2.14 22.37
N ASP A 374 -25.38 -2.73 22.88
CA ASP A 374 -24.25 -1.99 23.40
C ASP A 374 -23.61 -1.13 22.26
N PRO A 375 -23.55 0.20 22.42
CA PRO A 375 -23.00 1.05 21.39
C PRO A 375 -21.47 0.92 21.24
N MET A 376 -20.78 0.24 22.15
CA MET A 376 -19.33 0.09 22.12
C MET A 376 -18.89 -0.89 21.06
N SER A 377 -17.99 -0.43 20.19
CA SER A 377 -17.44 -1.22 19.11
C SER A 377 -16.21 -2.02 19.54
N SER A 378 -16.09 -3.24 19.04
CA SER A 378 -14.89 -4.08 19.13
C SER A 378 -13.97 -3.94 17.93
N TYR A 379 -14.22 -3.03 17.01
CA TYR A 379 -13.43 -2.89 15.79
C TYR A 379 -11.97 -2.58 16.09
N PHE A 380 -11.13 -3.28 15.35
CA PHE A 380 -9.71 -3.07 15.28
C PHE A 380 -9.32 -3.12 13.80
N LEU A 381 -8.86 -2.00 13.26
CA LEU A 381 -8.56 -1.83 11.85
C LEU A 381 -7.12 -1.35 11.67
N GLN A 382 -6.47 -1.82 10.62
CA GLN A 382 -5.17 -1.33 10.17
C GLN A 382 -5.31 -0.70 8.78
N TYR A 383 -4.69 0.45 8.57
CA TYR A 383 -4.65 1.10 7.25
C TYR A 383 -3.62 0.41 6.35
N ASP A 384 -4.07 0.00 5.16
CA ASP A 384 -3.19 -0.51 4.12
C ASP A 384 -2.69 0.64 3.24
N HIS A 385 -1.41 0.94 3.35
CA HIS A 385 -0.75 2.00 2.57
C HIS A 385 -0.69 1.71 1.07
N LEU A 386 -0.80 0.44 0.66
CA LEU A 386 -0.71 0.03 -0.73
C LEU A 386 -2.04 0.18 -1.44
N ASP A 387 -3.10 -0.31 -0.82
CA ASP A 387 -4.44 -0.32 -1.42
C ASP A 387 -5.30 0.88 -0.97
N ALA A 388 -4.76 1.73 -0.05
CA ALA A 388 -5.44 2.89 0.54
C ALA A 388 -6.82 2.53 1.13
N ASP A 389 -6.88 1.43 1.87
CA ASP A 389 -8.09 0.87 2.44
C ASP A 389 -7.83 0.34 3.87
N TRP A 390 -8.89 -0.11 4.56
CA TRP A 390 -8.84 -0.59 5.92
C TRP A 390 -8.94 -2.12 5.98
N LEU A 391 -7.97 -2.74 6.63
CA LEU A 391 -7.94 -4.18 6.90
C LEU A 391 -8.52 -4.46 8.28
N GLY A 392 -9.47 -5.41 8.35
CA GLY A 392 -10.00 -5.91 9.62
C GLY A 392 -8.96 -6.75 10.36
N MET A 393 -8.71 -6.41 11.63
CA MET A 393 -7.82 -7.12 12.54
C MET A 393 -8.64 -7.92 13.56
N PRO A 394 -8.04 -8.86 14.32
CA PRO A 394 -8.75 -9.56 15.40
C PRO A 394 -9.43 -8.59 16.36
N PRO A 395 -10.75 -8.72 16.62
CA PRO A 395 -11.52 -7.73 17.34
C PRO A 395 -11.04 -7.54 18.78
N LEU A 396 -11.26 -6.33 19.33
CA LEU A 396 -10.96 -6.00 20.71
C LEU A 396 -11.76 -6.90 21.67
N PRO A 397 -11.13 -7.68 22.56
CA PRO A 397 -11.82 -8.65 23.41
C PRO A 397 -12.75 -8.05 24.45
N SER A 398 -12.44 -6.84 24.94
CA SER A 398 -13.23 -6.10 25.92
C SER A 398 -13.46 -4.69 25.42
N PRO A 399 -14.60 -4.43 24.74
CA PRO A 399 -14.95 -3.11 24.25
C PRO A 399 -15.05 -2.09 25.38
N ARG A 400 -14.52 -0.89 25.15
CA ARG A 400 -14.43 0.18 26.14
C ARG A 400 -14.36 1.52 25.45
N CYS A 401 -14.59 2.60 26.20
CA CYS A 401 -14.45 3.96 25.69
C CYS A 401 -13.49 4.78 26.55
N LEU A 402 -13.04 5.91 26.02
CA LEU A 402 -12.13 6.86 26.69
C LEU A 402 -10.85 6.19 27.25
N PHE A 403 -10.37 5.18 26.54
CA PHE A 403 -9.11 4.49 26.82
C PHE A 403 -7.95 5.16 26.10
N GLY A 404 -6.72 4.75 26.37
CA GLY A 404 -5.54 5.18 25.64
C GLY A 404 -4.90 4.06 24.84
N LEU A 405 -4.21 4.41 23.76
CA LEU A 405 -3.40 3.50 22.96
C LEU A 405 -1.91 3.84 23.09
N GLY A 406 -1.11 2.82 23.30
CA GLY A 406 0.34 2.90 23.28
C GLY A 406 0.97 1.79 22.49
N GLU A 407 2.22 1.97 22.08
CA GLU A 407 3.03 0.92 21.47
C GLU A 407 4.37 0.80 22.18
N ALA A 408 4.86 -0.39 22.30
CA ALA A 408 6.25 -0.65 22.64
C ALA A 408 6.66 -2.01 22.04
N GLU A 409 7.89 -2.11 21.58
CA GLU A 409 8.40 -3.30 20.90
C GLU A 409 7.49 -3.69 19.70
N ASN A 410 6.88 -4.88 19.74
CA ASN A 410 5.95 -5.34 18.70
C ASN A 410 4.48 -5.38 19.18
N SER A 411 4.17 -4.68 20.26
CA SER A 411 2.86 -4.75 20.91
C SER A 411 2.13 -3.43 20.89
N ILE A 412 0.80 -3.50 20.75
CA ILE A 412 -0.12 -2.39 20.94
C ILE A 412 -0.86 -2.61 22.26
N PHE A 413 -0.89 -1.58 23.10
CA PHE A 413 -1.52 -1.62 24.41
C PHE A 413 -2.80 -0.79 24.42
N VAL A 414 -3.90 -1.39 24.85
CA VAL A 414 -5.18 -0.73 25.14
C VAL A 414 -5.28 -0.56 26.65
N ILE A 415 -5.26 0.68 27.11
CA ILE A 415 -4.99 1.00 28.50
C ILE A 415 -6.16 1.72 29.13
N GLY A 416 -6.70 1.19 30.23
CA GLY A 416 -7.77 1.80 31.01
C GLY A 416 -9.05 2.04 30.23
N GLY A 417 -9.69 3.18 30.47
CA GLY A 417 -10.98 3.54 29.90
C GLY A 417 -12.14 3.18 30.81
N LYS A 418 -13.34 3.14 30.25
CA LYS A 418 -14.52 2.71 31.00
C LYS A 418 -15.48 1.86 30.16
N GLU A 419 -16.22 1.00 30.86
CA GLU A 419 -17.36 0.26 30.36
C GLU A 419 -18.65 1.06 30.60
N LEU A 420 -19.57 1.02 29.64
CA LEU A 420 -20.85 1.72 29.75
C LEU A 420 -21.97 0.83 30.31
N LYS A 421 -21.74 -0.50 30.43
CA LYS A 421 -22.67 -1.46 30.99
C LYS A 421 -22.71 -1.35 32.50
N GLU A 422 -23.88 -1.57 33.08
CA GLU A 422 -24.12 -1.78 34.52
C GLU A 422 -23.35 -0.84 35.47
N GLY A 423 -23.51 0.47 35.28
CA GLY A 423 -23.02 1.46 36.24
C GLY A 423 -21.69 2.14 35.91
N GLU A 424 -21.27 2.13 34.65
CA GLU A 424 -20.09 2.86 34.18
C GLU A 424 -18.77 2.57 34.95
N LYS A 425 -18.28 1.37 34.87
CA LYS A 425 -17.04 0.98 35.57
C LYS A 425 -15.79 1.59 34.93
N THR A 426 -15.00 2.29 35.71
CA THR A 426 -13.64 2.75 35.31
C THR A 426 -12.65 1.59 35.41
N LEU A 427 -11.79 1.42 34.41
CA LEU A 427 -10.91 0.27 34.24
C LEU A 427 -9.45 0.60 34.59
N ASP A 428 -8.79 -0.36 35.21
CA ASP A 428 -7.34 -0.43 35.40
C ASP A 428 -6.69 -1.48 34.47
N SER A 429 -7.50 -2.27 33.76
CA SER A 429 -7.03 -3.34 32.92
C SER A 429 -6.30 -2.83 31.67
N VAL A 430 -5.30 -3.58 31.26
CA VAL A 430 -4.47 -3.33 30.06
C VAL A 430 -4.53 -4.54 29.16
N LEU A 431 -4.97 -4.34 27.92
CA LEU A 431 -4.94 -5.37 26.89
C LEU A 431 -3.69 -5.17 26.01
N CYS A 432 -3.10 -6.25 25.58
CA CYS A 432 -1.92 -6.26 24.73
C CYS A 432 -2.20 -7.02 23.45
N TYR A 433 -1.99 -6.39 22.30
CA TYR A 433 -2.04 -7.03 21.00
C TYR A 433 -0.62 -7.25 20.48
N ASP A 434 -0.23 -8.51 20.31
CA ASP A 434 1.04 -8.87 19.72
C ASP A 434 0.95 -8.86 18.18
N ARG A 435 1.69 -7.95 17.55
CA ARG A 435 1.70 -7.77 16.08
C ARG A 435 2.40 -8.90 15.33
N LEU A 436 3.16 -9.76 16.00
CA LEU A 436 3.84 -10.90 15.39
C LEU A 436 2.96 -12.15 15.36
N SER A 437 2.27 -12.43 16.46
CA SER A 437 1.38 -13.59 16.57
C SER A 437 -0.08 -13.29 16.17
N PHE A 438 -0.43 -12.01 15.99
CA PHE A 438 -1.79 -11.54 15.69
C PHE A 438 -2.82 -11.92 16.76
N LYS A 439 -2.41 -11.90 18.04
CA LYS A 439 -3.25 -12.32 19.16
C LYS A 439 -3.33 -11.25 20.25
N TRP A 440 -4.52 -11.20 20.86
CA TRP A 440 -4.75 -10.43 22.07
C TRP A 440 -4.34 -11.21 23.30
N GLY A 441 -3.82 -10.52 24.30
CA GLY A 441 -3.52 -10.99 25.63
C GLY A 441 -3.79 -9.88 26.66
N GLU A 442 -3.54 -10.18 27.92
CA GLU A 442 -3.58 -9.22 29.01
C GLU A 442 -2.16 -8.83 29.41
N ALA A 443 -1.96 -7.57 29.76
CA ALA A 443 -0.74 -7.07 30.37
C ALA A 443 -0.99 -6.69 31.83
N ASP A 444 0.07 -6.34 32.56
CA ASP A 444 -0.04 -5.93 33.96
C ASP A 444 -0.97 -4.72 34.09
N PRO A 445 -1.97 -4.76 35.00
CA PRO A 445 -2.92 -3.69 35.17
C PRO A 445 -2.27 -2.40 35.65
N LEU A 446 -2.90 -1.26 35.34
CA LEU A 446 -2.53 0.03 35.89
C LEU A 446 -2.57 0.03 37.42
N PRO A 447 -1.72 0.84 38.08
CA PRO A 447 -1.78 1.03 39.53
C PRO A 447 -3.11 1.61 40.02
N TYR A 448 -3.90 2.24 39.13
CA TYR A 448 -5.19 2.86 39.43
C TYR A 448 -6.10 2.84 38.19
N ALA A 449 -7.40 2.78 38.40
CA ALA A 449 -8.39 2.85 37.33
C ALA A 449 -8.50 4.29 36.80
N VAL A 450 -8.52 4.46 35.47
CA VAL A 450 -8.51 5.79 34.83
C VAL A 450 -9.18 5.77 33.46
N TYR A 451 -9.86 6.87 33.11
CA TYR A 451 -10.40 7.14 31.78
C TYR A 451 -10.15 8.59 31.34
N GLY A 452 -10.24 8.86 30.04
CA GLY A 452 -9.98 10.21 29.51
C GLY A 452 -8.55 10.70 29.74
N HIS A 453 -7.64 9.78 30.01
CA HIS A 453 -6.19 10.02 30.12
C HIS A 453 -5.55 10.07 28.74
N ALA A 454 -4.32 10.55 28.67
CA ALA A 454 -3.49 10.48 27.49
C ALA A 454 -2.45 9.37 27.63
N VAL A 455 -2.12 8.74 26.51
CA VAL A 455 -1.04 7.75 26.38
C VAL A 455 -0.09 8.18 25.28
N VAL A 456 1.20 8.18 25.56
CA VAL A 456 2.25 8.44 24.58
C VAL A 456 3.31 7.35 24.67
N SER A 457 3.91 7.01 23.54
CA SER A 457 4.96 6.01 23.43
C SER A 457 6.28 6.69 23.11
N HIS A 458 7.33 6.32 23.83
CA HIS A 458 8.66 6.87 23.62
C HIS A 458 9.74 5.84 24.01
N LYS A 459 10.63 5.52 23.08
CA LYS A 459 11.77 4.59 23.28
C LYS A 459 11.33 3.24 23.91
N ASP A 460 10.31 2.62 23.32
CA ASP A 460 9.72 1.34 23.78
C ASP A 460 9.20 1.37 25.23
N LEU A 461 8.82 2.55 25.72
CA LEU A 461 8.12 2.76 26.99
C LEU A 461 6.77 3.42 26.73
N VAL A 462 5.77 3.06 27.54
CA VAL A 462 4.41 3.58 27.41
C VAL A 462 4.07 4.44 28.62
N TYR A 463 3.81 5.73 28.37
CA TYR A 463 3.50 6.73 29.40
C TYR A 463 2.01 6.97 29.47
N VAL A 464 1.45 6.90 30.68
CA VAL A 464 0.03 7.17 30.96
C VAL A 464 -0.06 8.42 31.82
N ILE A 465 -0.86 9.41 31.39
CA ILE A 465 -0.83 10.75 31.95
C ILE A 465 -2.25 11.23 32.24
N GLY A 466 -2.49 11.72 33.45
CA GLY A 466 -3.74 12.37 33.85
C GLY A 466 -4.99 11.51 33.70
N GLY A 467 -6.07 12.11 33.26
CA GLY A 467 -7.39 11.50 33.15
C GLY A 467 -8.28 11.72 34.35
N LYS A 468 -9.34 10.92 34.47
CA LYS A 468 -10.26 10.91 35.62
C LYS A 468 -10.25 9.55 36.30
N GLY A 469 -10.23 9.56 37.60
CA GLY A 469 -10.37 8.36 38.43
C GLY A 469 -11.82 7.88 38.56
N SER A 470 -12.02 6.80 39.33
CA SER A 470 -13.36 6.25 39.61
C SER A 470 -14.26 7.21 40.37
N ASP A 471 -13.68 8.18 41.08
CA ASP A 471 -14.38 9.27 41.78
C ASP A 471 -14.77 10.44 40.84
N LYS A 472 -14.51 10.31 39.55
CA LYS A 472 -14.75 11.31 38.50
C LYS A 472 -13.93 12.60 38.65
N LYS A 473 -12.93 12.62 39.51
CA LYS A 473 -11.99 13.77 39.68
C LYS A 473 -10.84 13.66 38.71
N CYS A 474 -10.37 14.81 38.25
CA CYS A 474 -9.19 14.91 37.41
C CYS A 474 -7.92 14.51 38.15
N LEU A 475 -7.05 13.79 37.50
CA LEU A 475 -5.77 13.31 38.00
C LEU A 475 -4.62 14.11 37.37
N LYS A 476 -3.56 14.30 38.14
CA LYS A 476 -2.26 14.81 37.67
C LYS A 476 -1.19 13.72 37.57
N ASN A 477 -1.54 12.50 37.96
CA ASN A 477 -0.64 11.36 38.03
C ASN A 477 -0.07 11.00 36.65
N MET A 478 1.16 10.50 36.67
CA MET A 478 1.83 9.97 35.52
C MET A 478 2.55 8.68 35.91
N CYS A 479 2.41 7.65 35.09
CA CYS A 479 3.16 6.42 35.24
C CYS A 479 3.68 5.94 33.88
N VAL A 480 4.70 5.09 33.89
CA VAL A 480 5.32 4.50 32.72
C VAL A 480 5.34 2.98 32.83
N TYR A 481 4.98 2.32 31.74
CA TYR A 481 5.08 0.87 31.60
C TYR A 481 6.32 0.48 30.81
N ASN A 482 7.07 -0.48 31.36
CA ASN A 482 8.19 -1.09 30.67
C ASN A 482 7.81 -2.56 30.34
N PRO A 483 7.48 -2.89 29.09
CA PRO A 483 7.05 -4.24 28.72
C PRO A 483 8.16 -5.28 28.84
N SER A 484 9.44 -4.91 28.68
CA SER A 484 10.55 -5.83 28.84
C SER A 484 10.75 -6.27 30.30
N LYS A 485 10.27 -5.48 31.29
CA LYS A 485 10.37 -5.76 32.73
C LYS A 485 9.04 -6.12 33.36
N PHE A 486 7.94 -6.00 32.61
CA PHE A 486 6.58 -6.21 33.09
C PHE A 486 6.24 -5.38 34.34
N GLU A 487 6.63 -4.10 34.35
CA GLU A 487 6.45 -3.25 35.52
C GLU A 487 5.92 -1.84 35.18
N TRP A 488 5.07 -1.34 36.07
CA TRP A 488 4.66 0.06 36.13
C TRP A 488 5.51 0.84 37.13
N LYS A 489 5.93 2.05 36.74
CA LYS A 489 6.65 2.97 37.62
C LYS A 489 5.94 4.30 37.66
N GLU A 490 5.71 4.84 38.85
CA GLU A 490 5.19 6.18 39.03
C GLU A 490 6.28 7.23 38.72
N LEU A 491 5.87 8.31 38.06
CA LEU A 491 6.72 9.43 37.68
C LEU A 491 6.20 10.73 38.29
N ALA A 492 6.95 11.83 38.14
CA ALA A 492 6.54 13.13 38.62
C ALA A 492 5.19 13.54 38.04
N PRO A 493 4.24 14.01 38.88
CA PRO A 493 2.92 14.42 38.43
C PRO A 493 2.95 15.76 37.70
N MET A 494 1.97 16.01 36.82
CA MET A 494 1.71 17.32 36.22
C MET A 494 1.43 18.37 37.29
N LYS A 495 1.56 19.63 36.95
CA LYS A 495 1.16 20.75 37.83
C LYS A 495 -0.37 20.87 37.90
N ILE A 496 -1.06 20.69 36.81
CA ILE A 496 -2.52 20.78 36.69
C ILE A 496 -3.12 19.40 36.41
N ALA A 497 -4.08 18.99 37.26
CA ALA A 497 -4.90 17.80 37.04
C ALA A 497 -5.85 18.04 35.88
N ARG A 498 -5.84 17.15 34.89
CA ARG A 498 -6.62 17.30 33.65
C ARG A 498 -7.01 15.99 33.04
N SER A 499 -8.11 16.03 32.26
CA SER A 499 -8.57 14.94 31.39
C SER A 499 -8.93 15.47 30.01
N LEU A 500 -9.10 14.60 29.02
CA LEU A 500 -9.46 14.96 27.65
C LEU A 500 -8.57 16.06 27.07
N PHE A 501 -7.29 15.90 27.21
CA PHE A 501 -6.26 16.81 26.74
C PHE A 501 -5.42 16.18 25.62
N GLY A 502 -4.70 17.00 24.88
CA GLY A 502 -3.75 16.53 23.88
C GLY A 502 -2.39 16.22 24.48
N ALA A 503 -1.76 15.15 24.03
CA ALA A 503 -0.39 14.81 24.42
C ALA A 503 0.40 14.27 23.23
N THR A 504 1.69 14.59 23.15
CA THR A 504 2.61 14.06 22.15
C THR A 504 4.05 14.11 22.64
N VAL A 505 4.89 13.27 22.03
CA VAL A 505 6.34 13.38 22.18
C VAL A 505 6.90 14.32 21.12
N HIS A 506 7.62 15.33 21.53
CA HIS A 506 8.29 16.26 20.63
C HIS A 506 9.71 16.57 21.14
N LYS A 507 10.73 16.33 20.30
CA LYS A 507 12.15 16.55 20.65
C LYS A 507 12.56 15.90 21.98
N ASP A 508 12.24 14.61 22.15
CA ASP A 508 12.51 13.80 23.36
C ASP A 508 11.85 14.31 24.66
N LYS A 509 10.85 15.17 24.55
CA LYS A 509 10.03 15.65 25.68
C LYS A 509 8.56 15.35 25.43
N ILE A 510 7.78 15.21 26.50
CA ILE A 510 6.34 14.98 26.42
C ILE A 510 5.62 16.31 26.66
N TYR A 511 4.78 16.71 25.71
CA TYR A 511 3.95 17.91 25.79
C TYR A 511 2.51 17.52 26.05
N VAL A 512 1.84 18.25 26.93
CA VAL A 512 0.40 18.14 27.19
C VAL A 512 -0.22 19.52 27.06
N ALA A 513 -1.42 19.60 26.46
CA ALA A 513 -2.07 20.87 26.19
C ALA A 513 -3.57 20.81 26.44
N ALA A 514 -4.10 21.90 26.99
CA ALA A 514 -5.54 22.12 27.17
C ALA A 514 -6.23 21.03 28.02
N GLY A 515 -7.48 20.73 27.78
CA GLY A 515 -8.23 19.70 28.46
C GLY A 515 -9.26 20.24 29.46
N VAL A 516 -9.84 19.32 30.23
CA VAL A 516 -10.84 19.58 31.26
C VAL A 516 -10.19 19.44 32.63
N THR A 517 -10.39 20.40 33.48
CA THR A 517 -10.04 20.35 34.91
C THR A 517 -11.31 20.23 35.75
N ASP A 518 -11.19 20.06 37.07
CA ASP A 518 -12.36 20.04 37.96
C ASP A 518 -13.08 21.41 38.04
N SER A 519 -12.44 22.48 37.56
CA SER A 519 -12.99 23.85 37.54
C SER A 519 -13.46 24.31 36.14
N GLY A 520 -13.27 23.51 35.08
CA GLY A 520 -13.63 23.83 33.70
C GLY A 520 -12.55 23.55 32.68
N LEU A 521 -12.64 24.19 31.53
CA LEU A 521 -11.63 24.06 30.48
C LEU A 521 -10.33 24.79 30.85
N THR A 522 -9.22 24.37 30.28
CA THR A 522 -7.92 25.03 30.44
C THR A 522 -7.21 25.20 29.10
N ASN A 523 -6.40 26.25 28.99
CA ASN A 523 -5.50 26.53 27.88
C ASN A 523 -4.02 26.25 28.24
N SER A 524 -3.77 25.74 29.44
CA SER A 524 -2.43 25.49 29.95
C SER A 524 -1.71 24.42 29.12
N VAL A 525 -0.42 24.67 28.88
CA VAL A 525 0.49 23.70 28.24
C VAL A 525 1.64 23.41 29.21
N GLU A 526 1.94 22.13 29.41
CA GLU A 526 3.06 21.67 30.23
C GLU A 526 3.98 20.77 29.43
N VAL A 527 5.25 20.78 29.79
CA VAL A 527 6.28 19.94 29.16
C VAL A 527 7.00 19.10 30.20
N TYR A 528 7.12 17.81 29.93
CA TYR A 528 7.85 16.85 30.77
C TYR A 528 9.19 16.52 30.15
N ASP A 529 10.24 16.69 30.93
CA ASP A 529 11.59 16.27 30.57
C ASP A 529 11.85 14.86 31.09
N VAL A 530 11.96 13.93 30.15
CA VAL A 530 12.15 12.49 30.43
C VAL A 530 13.47 12.21 31.16
N ALA A 531 14.51 12.98 30.86
CA ALA A 531 15.84 12.78 31.45
C ALA A 531 15.89 13.23 32.93
N THR A 532 15.17 14.30 33.30
CA THR A 532 15.18 14.87 34.63
C THR A 532 13.98 14.52 35.50
N ASN A 533 12.95 13.84 34.91
CA ASN A 533 11.69 13.53 35.58
C ASN A 533 11.02 14.79 36.20
N LYS A 534 10.91 15.86 35.43
CA LYS A 534 10.32 17.12 35.87
C LYS A 534 9.35 17.71 34.86
N TRP A 535 8.30 18.34 35.38
CA TRP A 535 7.34 19.11 34.59
C TRP A 535 7.64 20.60 34.69
N ASP A 536 7.62 21.28 33.54
CA ASP A 536 7.70 22.72 33.43
C ASP A 536 6.47 23.28 32.70
N THR A 537 6.16 24.55 32.98
CA THR A 537 5.11 25.28 32.26
C THR A 537 5.63 25.71 30.90
N PHE A 538 4.80 25.54 29.88
CA PHE A 538 5.10 25.97 28.52
C PHE A 538 4.19 27.12 28.10
N MET A 539 4.38 27.70 26.91
CA MET A 539 3.54 28.76 26.37
C MET A 539 2.08 28.32 26.27
N GLU A 540 1.19 29.01 26.94
CA GLU A 540 -0.25 28.73 26.94
C GLU A 540 -0.83 28.84 25.53
N PHE A 541 -1.82 27.99 25.26
CA PHE A 541 -2.58 28.09 24.03
C PHE A 541 -3.56 29.29 24.11
N PRO A 542 -3.84 29.99 23.01
CA PRO A 542 -4.66 31.20 23.05
C PRO A 542 -6.11 31.01 23.49
N GLN A 543 -6.62 29.79 23.48
CA GLN A 543 -8.01 29.47 23.76
C GLN A 543 -8.14 28.23 24.67
N GLU A 544 -9.08 28.29 25.61
CA GLU A 544 -9.42 27.12 26.43
C GLU A 544 -10.17 26.09 25.59
N ARG A 545 -9.70 24.83 25.57
CA ARG A 545 -10.28 23.73 24.80
C ARG A 545 -10.18 22.41 25.53
N SER A 546 -11.08 21.48 25.17
CA SER A 546 -10.96 20.06 25.50
C SER A 546 -10.83 19.21 24.23
N SER A 547 -10.40 17.97 24.39
CA SER A 547 -10.28 16.97 23.32
C SER A 547 -9.46 17.46 22.11
N VAL A 548 -8.44 18.27 22.37
CA VAL A 548 -7.49 18.70 21.34
C VAL A 548 -6.54 17.56 21.01
N SER A 549 -5.98 17.60 19.80
CA SER A 549 -4.89 16.73 19.39
C SER A 549 -3.59 17.51 19.28
N LEU A 550 -2.52 16.99 19.91
CA LEU A 550 -1.16 17.44 19.69
C LEU A 550 -0.45 16.49 18.74
N VAL A 551 0.20 17.05 17.74
CA VAL A 551 0.94 16.28 16.73
C VAL A 551 2.33 16.89 16.57
N SER A 552 3.36 16.04 16.65
CA SER A 552 4.73 16.41 16.29
C SER A 552 5.02 15.88 14.90
N LEU A 553 5.24 16.78 13.94
CA LEU A 553 5.46 16.43 12.55
C LEU A 553 6.66 17.21 11.99
N ALA A 554 7.65 16.51 11.43
CA ALA A 554 8.84 17.12 10.82
C ALA A 554 9.53 18.16 11.71
N GLY A 555 9.58 17.90 13.03
CA GLY A 555 10.21 18.79 14.02
C GLY A 555 9.38 20.01 14.42
N VAL A 556 8.12 20.10 14.01
CA VAL A 556 7.18 21.16 14.36
C VAL A 556 6.05 20.60 15.22
N LEU A 557 5.63 21.36 16.25
CA LEU A 557 4.54 21.02 17.14
C LEU A 557 3.24 21.68 16.64
N TYR A 558 2.22 20.86 16.40
CA TYR A 558 0.89 21.29 15.97
C TYR A 558 -0.16 20.98 17.05
N LEU A 559 -1.13 21.90 17.18
CA LEU A 559 -2.35 21.68 17.94
C LEU A 559 -3.55 21.74 16.98
N LEU A 560 -4.41 20.75 17.02
CA LEU A 560 -5.53 20.59 16.10
C LEU A 560 -6.83 20.38 16.85
N GLY A 561 -7.86 21.05 16.36
CA GLY A 561 -9.25 20.78 16.71
C GLY A 561 -9.61 20.99 18.18
N GLY A 562 -10.53 20.16 18.62
CA GLY A 562 -11.07 20.17 19.98
C GLY A 562 -12.37 20.96 20.11
N PHE A 563 -12.85 21.06 21.35
CA PHE A 563 -14.09 21.76 21.70
C PHE A 563 -13.79 22.98 22.55
N ALA A 564 -14.33 24.12 22.12
CA ALA A 564 -14.29 25.36 22.89
C ALA A 564 -15.72 25.81 23.22
N THR A 565 -15.86 26.61 24.26
CA THR A 565 -17.10 27.31 24.57
C THR A 565 -17.12 28.62 23.78
N VAL A 566 -18.05 28.74 22.86
CA VAL A 566 -18.19 29.94 21.98
C VAL A 566 -19.49 30.65 22.33
N GLU A 567 -19.43 31.97 22.47
CA GLU A 567 -20.62 32.80 22.65
C GLU A 567 -21.32 33.00 21.28
N THR A 568 -22.58 32.63 21.22
CA THR A 568 -23.42 32.84 20.03
C THR A 568 -23.86 34.30 19.93
N GLU A 569 -24.40 34.69 18.77
CA GLU A 569 -25.00 36.03 18.56
C GLU A 569 -26.13 36.35 19.54
N SER A 570 -26.77 35.32 20.13
CA SER A 570 -27.78 35.47 21.19
C SER A 570 -27.20 35.63 22.60
N GLY A 571 -25.86 35.57 22.77
CA GLY A 571 -25.20 35.66 24.07
C GLY A 571 -25.18 34.33 24.86
N GLU A 572 -25.55 33.20 24.23
CA GLU A 572 -25.47 31.89 24.84
C GLU A 572 -24.09 31.27 24.64
N LEU A 573 -23.57 30.64 25.69
CA LEU A 573 -22.32 29.89 25.63
C LEU A 573 -22.60 28.44 25.16
N VAL A 574 -22.11 28.08 23.99
CA VAL A 574 -22.34 26.76 23.38
C VAL A 574 -21.00 26.05 23.16
N PRO A 575 -20.88 24.77 23.56
CA PRO A 575 -19.73 23.95 23.19
C PRO A 575 -19.70 23.79 21.67
N THR A 576 -18.61 24.20 21.04
CA THR A 576 -18.44 24.16 19.59
C THR A 576 -17.19 23.38 19.24
N GLU A 577 -17.33 22.43 18.29
CA GLU A 577 -16.21 21.74 17.71
C GLU A 577 -15.46 22.66 16.75
N LEU A 578 -14.14 22.68 16.86
CA LEU A 578 -13.25 23.46 16.02
C LEU A 578 -12.36 22.51 15.23
N ASN A 579 -12.17 22.83 13.96
CA ASN A 579 -11.37 22.02 13.03
C ASN A 579 -10.21 22.83 12.46
N ASP A 580 -9.61 23.66 13.28
CA ASP A 580 -8.49 24.50 12.94
C ASP A 580 -7.14 23.85 13.23
N VAL A 581 -6.10 24.36 12.61
CA VAL A 581 -4.71 23.93 12.81
C VAL A 581 -3.87 25.09 13.31
N TRP A 582 -3.16 24.85 14.37
CA TRP A 582 -2.20 25.78 14.96
C TRP A 582 -0.83 25.13 15.01
N ARG A 583 0.23 25.92 14.78
CA ARG A 583 1.62 25.51 14.98
C ARG A 583 2.27 26.34 16.07
N TYR A 584 3.23 25.76 16.76
CA TYR A 584 4.08 26.51 17.67
C TYR A 584 5.31 27.04 16.92
N ASP A 585 5.49 28.37 16.90
CA ASP A 585 6.67 29.02 16.37
C ASP A 585 7.73 29.11 17.47
N GLU A 586 8.83 28.37 17.33
CA GLU A 586 9.91 28.33 18.33
C GLU A 586 10.73 29.63 18.38
N GLU A 587 10.84 30.37 17.27
CA GLU A 587 11.58 31.63 17.20
C GLU A 587 10.83 32.75 17.90
N GLN A 588 9.53 32.85 17.58
CA GLN A 588 8.67 33.89 18.16
C GLN A 588 8.06 33.46 19.51
N LYS A 589 8.21 32.20 19.90
CA LYS A 589 7.65 31.60 21.13
C LYS A 589 6.14 31.84 21.26
N LYS A 590 5.41 31.63 20.20
CA LYS A 590 3.95 31.82 20.17
C LYS A 590 3.24 30.74 19.32
N TRP A 591 1.95 30.57 19.58
CA TRP A 591 1.08 29.80 18.75
C TRP A 591 0.58 30.64 17.58
N GLU A 592 0.65 30.07 16.36
CA GLU A 592 0.18 30.69 15.12
C GLU A 592 -0.88 29.80 14.44
N GLY A 593 -2.00 30.40 14.04
CA GLY A 593 -3.01 29.72 13.23
C GLY A 593 -2.49 29.47 11.82
N VAL A 594 -2.50 28.21 11.40
CA VAL A 594 -2.09 27.77 10.04
C VAL A 594 -3.29 27.68 9.13
N LEU A 595 -4.37 27.09 9.62
CA LEU A 595 -5.61 26.89 8.86
C LEU A 595 -6.81 27.10 9.78
N ARG A 596 -7.84 27.77 9.29
CA ARG A 596 -9.05 28.07 10.06
C ARG A 596 -9.98 26.87 10.19
N GLU A 597 -10.05 26.06 9.13
CA GLU A 597 -10.94 24.90 9.09
C GLU A 597 -10.41 23.87 8.10
N ILE A 598 -10.32 22.60 8.56
CA ILE A 598 -10.06 21.46 7.70
C ILE A 598 -11.41 20.83 7.35
N GLN A 599 -11.67 20.67 6.06
CA GLN A 599 -12.85 19.95 5.58
C GLN A 599 -12.79 18.48 6.00
N TYR A 600 -13.94 17.88 6.36
CA TYR A 600 -14.07 16.48 6.77
C TYR A 600 -13.33 16.08 8.06
N ALA A 601 -12.95 17.03 8.90
CA ALA A 601 -12.24 16.80 10.15
C ALA A 601 -13.15 16.67 11.38
N SER A 602 -14.48 16.81 11.23
CA SER A 602 -15.41 16.68 12.36
C SER A 602 -15.35 15.27 12.97
N GLY A 603 -15.15 15.18 14.28
CA GLY A 603 -14.98 13.93 15.00
C GLY A 603 -13.73 13.14 14.62
N ALA A 604 -12.77 13.75 13.93
CA ALA A 604 -11.56 13.07 13.48
C ALA A 604 -10.54 12.90 14.62
N THR A 605 -9.76 11.82 14.52
CA THR A 605 -8.50 11.64 15.23
C THR A 605 -7.32 12.00 14.31
N PHE A 606 -6.22 12.50 14.87
CA PHE A 606 -5.11 13.04 14.10
C PHE A 606 -3.81 12.32 14.45
N LEU A 607 -3.04 11.95 13.42
CA LEU A 607 -1.78 11.22 13.56
C LEU A 607 -0.70 11.82 12.66
N PRO A 608 0.57 11.86 13.10
CA PRO A 608 1.70 12.14 12.23
C PRO A 608 2.05 10.88 11.42
N VAL A 609 2.02 10.97 10.10
CA VAL A 609 2.29 9.83 9.22
C VAL A 609 3.20 10.20 8.07
N ARG A 610 3.82 9.20 7.44
CA ARG A 610 4.52 9.34 6.16
C ARG A 610 3.77 8.57 5.10
N LEU A 611 3.24 9.26 4.11
CA LEU A 611 2.47 8.66 3.02
C LEU A 611 3.06 9.06 1.66
N ASN A 612 2.93 8.15 0.70
CA ASN A 612 3.25 8.44 -0.68
C ASN A 612 2.10 9.23 -1.33
N VAL A 613 2.33 10.52 -1.55
CA VAL A 613 1.30 11.43 -2.11
C VAL A 613 0.88 11.06 -3.53
N LEU A 614 1.69 10.29 -4.27
CA LEU A 614 1.31 9.80 -5.61
C LEU A 614 0.22 8.73 -5.58
N ARG A 615 -0.02 8.11 -4.41
CA ARG A 615 -1.12 7.16 -4.20
C ARG A 615 -2.41 7.82 -3.76
N LEU A 616 -2.33 9.07 -3.33
CA LEU A 616 -3.46 9.81 -2.78
C LEU A 616 -4.08 10.69 -3.86
N THR A 617 -5.37 10.97 -3.73
CA THR A 617 -6.05 11.92 -4.61
C THR A 617 -6.01 13.30 -3.99
N LYS A 618 -5.37 14.25 -4.65
CA LYS A 618 -5.36 15.65 -4.22
C LYS A 618 -6.78 16.23 -4.27
N MET A 619 -7.18 16.91 -3.19
CA MET A 619 -8.50 17.56 -3.05
C MET A 619 -8.52 18.95 -3.65
#